data_6b18941dca820efa644c764d6bdcc774
#
_entry.id   6b18941dca820efa644c764d6bdcc774
#
_cell.length_a   1.000
_cell.length_b   1.000
_cell.length_c   1.000
_cell.angle_alpha   90.00
_cell.angle_beta   90.00
_cell.angle_gamma   90.00
#
_symmetry.space_group_name_H-M   'P 1'
#
loop_
_entity.id
_entity.type
_entity.pdbx_description
1 polymer ?
#
loop_
_entity_poly.entity_id
_entity_poly.type
_entity_poly.pdbx_seq_one_letter_code
_entity_poly.pdbx_strand_id
1 'polypeptide(L)'
;MPVQKILWPTDFSGSAAKALPYVTSLTRKYDAEIHVLYVIEDLTVHKWYGEFETDHVQKILQWENKTAAKRLESICQDHLEGCPLYVKHVAVGDPATEILRHIEEQKVDMVVMATRGEAGRFAFGSVTEKVVKHARVPVVTIPIDDPEAPEVAGGQE
;
A
#
# COMPACT_ATOMS: atom_id res chain seq x y z
N MET A 1 -2.33 -15.07 18.33
CA MET A 1 -2.86 -15.13 16.94
C MET A 1 -1.71 -15.37 15.99
N PRO A 2 -1.76 -16.41 15.17
CA PRO A 2 -0.73 -16.60 14.16
C PRO A 2 -0.89 -15.57 13.04
N VAL A 3 0.20 -14.90 12.69
CA VAL A 3 0.23 -14.00 11.54
C VAL A 3 0.60 -14.84 10.32
N GLN A 4 -0.37 -15.06 9.44
CA GLN A 4 -0.20 -15.90 8.25
C GLN A 4 -0.22 -15.08 6.95
N LYS A 5 -0.87 -13.90 6.97
CA LYS A 5 -1.00 -13.04 5.80
C LYS A 5 -0.69 -11.59 6.17
N ILE A 6 0.29 -11.01 5.51
CA ILE A 6 0.70 -9.62 5.68
C ILE A 6 0.38 -8.85 4.41
N LEU A 7 -0.41 -7.79 4.53
CA LEU A 7 -0.74 -6.89 3.42
C LEU A 7 0.24 -5.72 3.37
N TRP A 8 0.81 -5.49 2.20
CA TRP A 8 1.59 -4.31 1.90
C TRP A 8 0.92 -3.54 0.76
N PRO A 9 0.17 -2.48 1.06
CA PRO A 9 -0.33 -1.56 0.06
C PRO A 9 0.82 -0.71 -0.50
N THR A 10 0.89 -0.56 -1.80
CA THR A 10 1.90 0.26 -2.47
C THR A 10 1.26 1.21 -3.47
N ASP A 11 1.80 2.42 -3.57
CA ASP A 11 1.50 3.40 -4.62
C ASP A 11 2.68 3.57 -5.60
N PHE A 12 3.66 2.67 -5.52
CA PHE A 12 4.94 2.69 -6.24
C PHE A 12 5.84 3.89 -5.91
N SER A 13 5.51 4.66 -4.88
CA SER A 13 6.38 5.75 -4.41
C SER A 13 7.63 5.21 -3.70
N GLY A 14 8.66 6.05 -3.62
CA GLY A 14 9.83 5.76 -2.80
C GLY A 14 9.48 5.60 -1.32
N SER A 15 8.46 6.31 -0.85
CA SER A 15 7.95 6.18 0.52
C SER A 15 7.36 4.80 0.79
N ALA A 16 6.54 4.28 -0.12
CA ALA A 16 5.98 2.93 -0.01
C ALA A 16 7.08 1.86 -0.02
N ALA A 17 8.11 2.04 -0.85
CA ALA A 17 9.25 1.13 -0.93
C ALA A 17 10.06 1.04 0.39
N LYS A 18 10.04 2.07 1.22
CA LYS A 18 10.70 2.04 2.54
C LYS A 18 10.09 1.03 3.52
N ALA A 19 8.86 0.62 3.29
CA ALA A 19 8.22 -0.42 4.09
C ALA A 19 8.73 -1.84 3.76
N LEU A 20 9.30 -2.06 2.57
CA LEU A 20 9.72 -3.39 2.10
C LEU A 20 10.67 -4.14 3.04
N PRO A 21 11.73 -3.54 3.60
CA PRO A 21 12.59 -4.24 4.54
C PRO A 21 11.85 -4.78 5.76
N TYR A 22 10.86 -4.04 6.24
CA TYR A 22 10.03 -4.46 7.37
C TYR A 22 9.06 -5.55 6.97
N VAL A 23 8.43 -5.44 5.80
CA VAL A 23 7.54 -6.47 5.25
C VAL A 23 8.30 -7.80 5.13
N THR A 24 9.48 -7.79 4.52
CA THR A 24 10.29 -9.00 4.34
C THR A 24 10.77 -9.57 5.67
N SER A 25 11.17 -8.74 6.61
CA SER A 25 11.60 -9.17 7.95
C SER A 25 10.45 -9.84 8.72
N LEU A 26 9.29 -9.21 8.74
CA LEU A 26 8.10 -9.75 9.42
C LEU A 26 7.61 -11.04 8.76
N THR A 27 7.62 -11.09 7.44
CA THR A 27 7.21 -12.28 6.69
C THR A 27 8.09 -13.48 7.01
N ARG A 28 9.40 -13.28 7.05
CA ARG A 28 10.34 -14.35 7.44
C ARG A 28 10.16 -14.77 8.88
N LYS A 29 9.91 -13.83 9.79
CA LYS A 29 9.73 -14.10 11.22
C LYS A 29 8.49 -14.94 11.49
N TYR A 30 7.40 -14.69 10.79
CA TYR A 30 6.12 -15.36 10.98
C TYR A 30 5.86 -16.50 9.98
N ASP A 31 6.75 -16.68 9.01
CA ASP A 31 6.51 -17.59 7.87
C ASP A 31 5.18 -17.28 7.17
N ALA A 32 4.95 -15.98 6.94
CA ALA A 32 3.69 -15.46 6.42
C ALA A 32 3.74 -15.24 4.92
N GLU A 33 2.57 -15.24 4.29
CA GLU A 33 2.36 -14.86 2.90
C GLU A 33 2.29 -13.34 2.77
N ILE A 34 2.94 -12.78 1.76
CA ILE A 34 2.85 -11.35 1.44
C ILE A 34 1.76 -11.12 0.41
N HIS A 35 0.81 -10.26 0.73
CA HIS A 35 -0.14 -9.71 -0.22
C HIS A 35 0.28 -8.30 -0.62
N VAL A 36 0.62 -8.10 -1.88
CA VAL A 36 0.99 -6.79 -2.43
C VAL A 36 -0.23 -6.22 -3.15
N LEU A 37 -0.71 -5.08 -2.72
CA LEU A 37 -1.90 -4.43 -3.29
C LEU A 37 -1.56 -3.06 -3.87
N TYR A 38 -1.88 -2.87 -5.13
CA TYR A 38 -1.94 -1.56 -5.76
C TYR A 38 -3.38 -1.19 -6.07
N VAL A 39 -3.79 0.01 -5.70
CA VAL A 39 -5.13 0.52 -5.99
C VAL A 39 -5.02 1.63 -7.04
N ILE A 40 -5.70 1.40 -8.16
CA ILE A 40 -5.91 2.42 -9.19
C ILE A 40 -7.08 3.29 -8.77
N GLU A 41 -6.88 4.59 -8.61
CA GLU A 41 -7.97 5.49 -8.30
C GLU A 41 -9.00 5.52 -9.45
N ASP A 42 -10.26 5.32 -9.10
CA ASP A 42 -11.33 5.37 -10.08
C ASP A 42 -11.61 6.80 -10.51
N LEU A 43 -11.09 7.16 -11.68
CA LEU A 43 -11.25 8.48 -12.27
C LEU A 43 -12.70 8.79 -12.65
N THR A 44 -13.56 7.79 -12.75
CA THR A 44 -14.97 8.00 -13.11
C THR A 44 -15.78 8.67 -12.00
N VAL A 45 -15.32 8.58 -10.77
CA VAL A 45 -15.97 9.20 -9.60
C VAL A 45 -15.71 10.72 -9.55
N HIS A 46 -14.65 11.18 -10.16
CA HIS A 46 -14.38 12.61 -10.26
C HIS A 46 -15.25 13.23 -11.35
N LYS A 47 -16.20 14.07 -10.97
CA LYS A 47 -17.14 14.78 -11.84
C LYS A 47 -16.49 15.61 -12.98
N TRP A 48 -15.19 15.72 -12.98
CA TRP A 48 -14.39 16.39 -14.02
C TRP A 48 -14.33 15.63 -15.33
N TYR A 49 -14.57 14.32 -15.29
CA TYR A 49 -14.52 13.44 -16.45
C TYR A 49 -15.91 13.12 -17.04
N GLY A 50 -16.96 13.80 -16.59
CA GLY A 50 -18.34 13.57 -17.05
C GLY A 50 -18.59 13.86 -18.54
N GLU A 51 -17.59 14.39 -19.26
CA GLU A 51 -17.63 14.67 -20.69
C GLU A 51 -16.82 13.68 -21.54
N PHE A 52 -16.07 12.75 -20.91
CA PHE A 52 -15.33 11.74 -21.66
C PHE A 52 -16.21 10.52 -21.95
N GLU A 53 -16.19 10.09 -23.21
CA GLU A 53 -16.86 8.87 -23.61
C GLU A 53 -16.38 7.69 -22.76
N THR A 54 -17.31 6.85 -22.33
CA THR A 54 -17.09 5.69 -21.46
C THR A 54 -15.98 4.77 -21.99
N ASP A 55 -15.84 4.67 -23.33
CA ASP A 55 -14.82 3.85 -23.97
C ASP A 55 -13.39 4.34 -23.74
N HIS A 56 -13.17 5.66 -23.67
CA HIS A 56 -11.84 6.22 -23.39
C HIS A 56 -11.41 5.96 -21.94
N VAL A 57 -12.33 6.09 -20.99
CA VAL A 57 -12.08 5.80 -19.58
C VAL A 57 -11.74 4.33 -19.39
N GLN A 58 -12.49 3.41 -20.03
CA GLN A 58 -12.19 1.99 -19.95
C GLN A 58 -10.82 1.63 -20.55
N LYS A 59 -10.43 2.24 -21.65
CA LYS A 59 -9.10 2.03 -22.23
C LYS A 59 -7.97 2.52 -21.33
N ILE A 60 -8.15 3.66 -20.68
CA ILE A 60 -7.19 4.19 -19.70
C ILE A 60 -7.07 3.22 -18.52
N LEU A 61 -8.18 2.76 -17.95
CA LEU A 61 -8.18 1.81 -16.83
C LEU A 61 -7.54 0.48 -17.21
N GLN A 62 -7.79 -0.04 -18.41
CA GLN A 62 -7.14 -1.25 -18.89
C GLN A 62 -5.63 -1.07 -19.04
N TRP A 63 -5.20 0.07 -19.57
CA TRP A 63 -3.78 0.38 -19.71
C TRP A 63 -3.09 0.54 -18.35
N GLU A 64 -3.71 1.25 -17.42
CA GLU A 64 -3.22 1.41 -16.06
C GLU A 64 -3.15 0.08 -15.31
N ASN A 65 -4.16 -0.75 -15.44
CA ASN A 65 -4.19 -2.09 -14.84
C ASN A 65 -3.04 -2.95 -15.35
N LYS A 66 -2.82 -2.96 -16.66
CA LYS A 66 -1.72 -3.69 -17.29
C LYS A 66 -0.34 -3.16 -16.85
N THR A 67 -0.20 -1.84 -16.75
CA THR A 67 1.03 -1.19 -16.28
C THR A 67 1.28 -1.48 -14.81
N ALA A 68 0.25 -1.40 -13.97
CA ALA A 68 0.32 -1.72 -12.56
C ALA A 68 0.74 -3.18 -12.33
N ALA A 69 0.16 -4.11 -13.07
CA ALA A 69 0.52 -5.53 -12.99
C ALA A 69 2.02 -5.75 -13.31
N LYS A 70 2.54 -5.08 -14.33
CA LYS A 70 3.98 -5.14 -14.67
C LYS A 70 4.87 -4.55 -13.59
N ARG A 71 4.48 -3.43 -13.00
CA ARG A 71 5.23 -2.79 -11.92
C ARG A 71 5.25 -3.65 -10.66
N LEU A 72 4.11 -4.25 -10.30
CA LEU A 72 4.05 -5.20 -9.18
C LEU A 72 4.94 -6.41 -9.43
N GLU A 73 4.94 -6.95 -10.63
CA GLU A 73 5.83 -8.07 -11.00
C GLU A 73 7.29 -7.70 -10.81
N SER A 74 7.71 -6.54 -11.31
CA SER A 74 9.10 -6.06 -11.17
C SER A 74 9.49 -5.89 -9.69
N ILE A 75 8.66 -5.28 -8.87
CA ILE A 75 8.92 -5.11 -7.43
C ILE A 75 9.03 -6.47 -6.74
N CYS A 76 8.13 -7.39 -7.05
CA CYS A 76 8.15 -8.71 -6.43
C CYS A 76 9.38 -9.51 -6.82
N GLN A 77 9.82 -9.42 -8.07
CA GLN A 77 11.05 -10.07 -8.53
C GLN A 77 12.29 -9.45 -7.89
N ASP A 78 12.38 -8.12 -7.84
CA ASP A 78 13.60 -7.43 -7.41
C ASP A 78 13.77 -7.43 -5.88
N HIS A 79 12.68 -7.37 -5.11
CA HIS A 79 12.72 -7.13 -3.67
C HIS A 79 12.17 -8.27 -2.81
N LEU A 80 11.32 -9.12 -3.36
CA LEU A 80 10.67 -10.21 -2.63
C LEU A 80 11.20 -11.59 -3.02
N GLU A 81 12.21 -11.66 -3.88
CA GLU A 81 12.86 -12.91 -4.24
C GLU A 81 13.45 -13.58 -2.99
N GLY A 82 13.11 -14.84 -2.78
CA GLY A 82 13.46 -15.57 -1.56
C GLY A 82 12.45 -15.45 -0.42
N CYS A 83 11.38 -14.70 -0.57
CA CYS A 83 10.22 -14.79 0.31
C CYS A 83 9.38 -16.03 -0.05
N PRO A 84 8.84 -16.75 0.96
CA PRO A 84 8.22 -18.05 0.70
C PRO A 84 7.01 -17.95 -0.22
N LEU A 85 6.17 -16.94 -0.06
CA LEU A 85 4.99 -16.74 -0.91
C LEU A 85 4.64 -15.24 -1.00
N TYR A 86 4.38 -14.78 -2.19
CA TYR A 86 3.77 -13.47 -2.40
C TYR A 86 2.63 -13.54 -3.43
N VAL A 87 1.59 -12.78 -3.20
CA VAL A 87 0.40 -12.68 -4.04
C VAL A 87 0.20 -11.23 -4.44
N LYS A 88 0.03 -10.98 -5.75
CA LYS A 88 -0.15 -9.64 -6.30
C LYS A 88 -1.62 -9.36 -6.54
N HIS A 89 -2.06 -8.18 -6.14
CA HIS A 89 -3.42 -7.71 -6.33
C HIS A 89 -3.45 -6.31 -6.92
N VAL A 90 -4.35 -6.09 -7.86
CA VAL A 90 -4.67 -4.78 -8.40
C VAL A 90 -6.16 -4.55 -8.19
N ALA A 91 -6.52 -3.45 -7.56
CA ALA A 91 -7.90 -3.03 -7.36
C ALA A 91 -8.13 -1.65 -7.99
N VAL A 92 -9.38 -1.33 -8.26
CA VAL A 92 -9.81 -0.02 -8.79
C VAL A 92 -10.82 0.58 -7.83
N GLY A 93 -10.58 1.80 -7.39
CA GLY A 93 -11.49 2.51 -6.49
C GLY A 93 -10.78 3.51 -5.59
N ASP A 94 -11.41 3.82 -4.46
CA ASP A 94 -10.79 4.64 -3.41
C ASP A 94 -9.74 3.81 -2.67
N PRO A 95 -8.48 4.28 -2.58
CA PRO A 95 -7.40 3.48 -2.00
C PRO A 95 -7.70 2.95 -0.60
N ALA A 96 -8.13 3.79 0.33
CA ALA A 96 -8.42 3.35 1.70
C ALA A 96 -9.56 2.34 1.75
N THR A 97 -10.61 2.55 0.99
CA THR A 97 -11.77 1.64 0.90
C THR A 97 -11.36 0.28 0.35
N GLU A 98 -10.57 0.26 -0.72
CA GLU A 98 -10.11 -0.98 -1.34
C GLU A 98 -9.13 -1.76 -0.45
N ILE A 99 -8.25 -1.05 0.27
CA ILE A 99 -7.36 -1.67 1.26
C ILE A 99 -8.18 -2.34 2.37
N LEU A 100 -9.15 -1.63 2.95
CA LEU A 100 -10.01 -2.16 4.00
C LEU A 100 -10.85 -3.34 3.52
N ARG A 101 -11.38 -3.28 2.30
CA ARG A 101 -12.10 -4.39 1.69
C ARG A 101 -11.18 -5.60 1.53
N HIS A 102 -9.98 -5.40 1.05
CA HIS A 102 -9.00 -6.47 0.83
C HIS A 102 -8.61 -7.18 2.12
N ILE A 103 -8.45 -6.43 3.22
CA ILE A 103 -8.20 -7.00 4.55
C ILE A 103 -9.28 -8.00 4.93
N GLU A 104 -10.55 -7.65 4.73
CA GLU A 104 -11.69 -8.51 5.08
C GLU A 104 -11.83 -9.71 4.14
N GLU A 105 -11.76 -9.47 2.82
CA GLU A 105 -11.96 -10.52 1.81
C GLU A 105 -10.85 -11.57 1.81
N GLN A 106 -9.60 -11.14 1.96
CA GLN A 106 -8.43 -12.03 1.95
C GLN A 106 -8.06 -12.53 3.34
N LYS A 107 -8.75 -12.07 4.37
CA LYS A 107 -8.46 -12.42 5.78
C LYS A 107 -7.01 -12.13 6.14
N VAL A 108 -6.59 -10.90 5.88
CA VAL A 108 -5.26 -10.40 6.23
C VAL A 108 -5.14 -10.29 7.75
N ASP A 109 -3.98 -10.67 8.28
CA ASP A 109 -3.73 -10.65 9.72
C ASP A 109 -2.98 -9.41 10.19
N MET A 110 -2.28 -8.74 9.29
CA MET A 110 -1.48 -7.55 9.58
C MET A 110 -1.29 -6.71 8.32
N VAL A 111 -1.30 -5.40 8.47
CA VAL A 111 -0.95 -4.44 7.40
C VAL A 111 0.37 -3.77 7.74
N VAL A 112 1.25 -3.63 6.76
CA VAL A 112 2.48 -2.84 6.88
C VAL A 112 2.48 -1.79 5.78
N MET A 113 2.54 -0.53 6.14
CA MET A 113 2.49 0.57 5.17
C MET A 113 3.29 1.77 5.64
N ALA A 114 3.74 2.59 4.70
CA ALA A 114 4.39 3.85 5.02
C ALA A 114 3.39 4.85 5.61
N THR A 115 3.87 5.76 6.46
CA THR A 115 3.03 6.79 7.09
C THR A 115 2.46 7.78 6.10
N ARG A 116 3.11 7.97 4.94
CA ARG A 116 2.65 8.86 3.86
C ARG A 116 3.17 8.38 2.51
N GLY A 117 2.43 8.73 1.45
CA GLY A 117 2.85 8.54 0.07
C GLY A 117 3.66 9.73 -0.46
N GLU A 118 3.75 9.84 -1.78
CA GLU A 118 4.57 10.83 -2.49
C GLU A 118 4.13 12.29 -2.25
N ALA A 119 2.87 12.55 -1.92
CA ALA A 119 2.32 13.89 -1.72
C ALA A 119 2.67 14.56 -0.39
N GLY A 120 3.29 13.91 0.51
CA GLY A 120 4.10 14.30 1.71
C GLY A 120 3.75 15.52 2.57
N ARG A 121 2.53 16.10 2.49
CA ARG A 121 2.22 17.34 3.22
C ARG A 121 1.83 17.18 4.68
N PHE A 122 1.48 16.00 5.13
CA PHE A 122 1.04 15.73 6.48
C PHE A 122 1.80 14.56 7.09
N ALA A 123 2.00 14.58 8.40
CA ALA A 123 2.67 13.52 9.14
C ALA A 123 2.03 12.13 8.96
N PHE A 124 0.75 12.10 8.63
CA PHE A 124 0.00 10.92 8.24
C PHE A 124 -0.68 11.19 6.89
N GLY A 125 -0.41 10.36 5.88
CA GLY A 125 -1.14 10.40 4.63
C GLY A 125 -2.63 10.09 4.85
N SER A 126 -3.51 10.68 4.05
CA SER A 126 -4.96 10.48 4.18
C SER A 126 -5.39 9.01 4.07
N VAL A 127 -4.73 8.24 3.22
CA VAL A 127 -4.98 6.79 3.07
C VAL A 127 -4.56 6.05 4.33
N THR A 128 -3.35 6.30 4.83
CA THR A 128 -2.82 5.67 6.05
C THR A 128 -3.70 5.98 7.25
N GLU A 129 -4.12 7.23 7.41
CA GLU A 129 -5.00 7.65 8.49
C GLU A 129 -6.32 6.87 8.49
N LYS A 130 -6.98 6.76 7.33
CA LYS A 130 -8.22 6.01 7.20
C LYS A 130 -8.04 4.52 7.48
N VAL A 131 -6.97 3.93 6.99
CA VAL A 131 -6.68 2.51 7.22
C VAL A 131 -6.43 2.25 8.72
N VAL A 132 -5.59 3.04 9.37
CA VAL A 132 -5.32 2.91 10.81
C VAL A 132 -6.59 3.06 11.64
N LYS A 133 -7.45 3.99 11.24
CA LYS A 133 -8.70 4.30 11.96
C LYS A 133 -9.75 3.20 11.87
N HIS A 134 -9.82 2.51 10.73
CA HIS A 134 -10.92 1.58 10.42
C HIS A 134 -10.51 0.12 10.29
N ALA A 135 -9.22 -0.20 10.20
CA ALA A 135 -8.77 -1.57 10.13
C ALA A 135 -9.06 -2.33 11.43
N ARG A 136 -9.49 -3.58 11.27
CA ARG A 136 -9.73 -4.49 12.41
C ARG A 136 -8.55 -5.42 12.70
N VAL A 137 -7.45 -5.18 12.06
CA VAL A 137 -6.18 -5.90 12.23
C VAL A 137 -5.07 -4.92 12.59
N PRO A 138 -3.96 -5.38 13.18
CA PRO A 138 -2.83 -4.51 13.45
C PRO A 138 -2.31 -3.84 12.17
N VAL A 139 -2.01 -2.54 12.26
CA VAL A 139 -1.39 -1.76 11.19
C VAL A 139 -0.04 -1.29 11.69
N VAL A 140 1.01 -1.77 11.06
CA VAL A 140 2.38 -1.32 11.31
C VAL A 140 2.67 -0.18 10.34
N THR A 141 2.91 1.00 10.87
CA THR A 141 3.25 2.18 10.08
C THR A 141 4.75 2.42 10.12
N ILE A 142 5.35 2.56 8.95
CA ILE A 142 6.79 2.80 8.82
C ILE A 142 7.00 4.30 8.63
N PRO A 143 7.73 4.95 9.55
CA PRO A 143 8.03 6.37 9.42
C PRO A 143 8.91 6.61 8.21
N ILE A 144 8.68 7.73 7.55
CA ILE A 144 9.57 8.26 6.53
C ILE A 144 10.23 9.53 7.06
N ASP A 145 11.43 9.81 6.57
CA ASP A 145 12.17 11.00 6.99
C ASP A 145 11.35 12.26 6.72
N ASP A 146 11.13 13.01 7.77
CA ASP A 146 10.43 14.29 7.71
C ASP A 146 11.45 15.41 7.99
N PRO A 147 11.81 16.21 6.98
CA PRO A 147 12.76 17.30 7.18
C PRO A 147 12.24 18.41 8.11
N GLU A 148 10.93 18.44 8.36
CA GLU A 148 10.28 19.40 9.27
C GLU A 148 9.96 18.77 10.63
N ALA A 149 10.32 17.52 10.87
CA ALA A 149 10.09 16.90 12.16
C ALA A 149 10.89 17.63 13.25
N PRO A 150 10.29 17.92 14.41
CA PRO A 150 11.02 18.53 15.51
C PRO A 150 12.13 17.58 15.96
N GLU A 151 13.34 18.13 16.10
CA GLU A 151 14.44 17.38 16.70
C GLU A 151 14.05 16.97 18.12
N VAL A 152 13.97 15.67 18.35
CA VAL A 152 13.87 15.18 19.73
C VAL A 152 15.22 15.44 20.36
N ALA A 153 15.28 16.40 21.27
CA ALA A 153 16.48 16.65 22.04
C ALA A 153 16.91 15.35 22.70
N GLY A 154 18.02 14.78 22.21
CA GLY A 154 18.59 13.57 22.77
C GLY A 154 18.83 13.76 24.25
N GLY A 155 18.14 12.96 25.06
CA GLY A 155 18.43 12.94 26.48
C GLY A 155 19.90 12.56 26.65
N GLN A 156 20.68 13.47 27.16
CA GLN A 156 22.00 13.13 27.67
C GLN A 156 21.78 12.27 28.90
N GLU A 157 22.03 10.99 28.78
CA GLU A 157 22.40 10.18 29.92
C GLU A 157 23.85 10.44 30.32
#